data_90f28696d94c0893a0a2113744e8d91d
#
_entry.id   90f28696d94c0893a0a2113744e8d91d
#
_cell.length_a   1.000
_cell.length_b   1.000
_cell.length_c   1.000
_cell.angle_alpha   90.00
_cell.angle_beta   90.00
_cell.angle_gamma   90.00
#
_symmetry.space_group_name_H-M   'P 1'
#
loop_
_entity.id
_entity.type
_entity.pdbx_description
1 polymer ?
#
loop_
_entity_poly.entity_id
_entity_poly.type
_entity_poly.pdbx_seq_one_letter_code
_entity_poly.pdbx_strand_id
1 'polypeptide(L)'
;MPANPRHADPRLDRVVQLFESLAPGDLAAAGRLAGVYHPQARFKDPFNEVQGLAAIAAIFDHMFKSLAAPRFVVISLVAAGDEAFLTWDFNFQRPGKATATLTIHGASHLHFGADGRVLSHRDYWDTAEELYEKLPLIGALMRWLKRRAGS
;
A
#
# COMPACT_ATOMS: atom_id res chain seq x y z
N MET A 1 22.63 -4.38 -0.22
CA MET A 1 21.48 -4.45 -1.12
C MET A 1 21.78 -3.60 -2.35
N PRO A 2 21.71 -4.15 -3.54
CA PRO A 2 21.79 -3.30 -4.72
C PRO A 2 20.62 -2.33 -4.66
N ALA A 3 20.91 -1.04 -4.83
CA ALA A 3 19.86 -0.04 -4.99
C ALA A 3 18.95 -0.50 -6.12
N ASN A 4 17.66 -0.60 -5.83
CA ASN A 4 16.64 -0.83 -6.85
C ASN A 4 16.93 0.13 -8.01
N PRO A 5 17.06 -0.34 -9.26
CA PRO A 5 17.36 0.57 -10.36
C PRO A 5 16.30 1.66 -10.35
N ARG A 6 16.75 2.89 -10.18
CA ARG A 6 15.88 4.05 -10.19
C ARG A 6 15.09 4.03 -11.48
N HIS A 7 13.78 4.03 -11.37
CA HIS A 7 12.93 4.08 -12.54
C HIS A 7 13.22 5.37 -13.31
N ALA A 8 13.19 5.32 -14.64
CA ALA A 8 13.48 6.49 -15.49
C ALA A 8 12.46 7.64 -15.30
N ASP A 9 11.31 7.37 -14.69
CA ASP A 9 10.29 8.38 -14.41
C ASP A 9 10.43 8.91 -12.98
N PRO A 10 10.81 10.20 -12.81
CA PRO A 10 11.02 10.76 -11.47
C PRO A 10 9.75 10.84 -10.62
N ARG A 11 8.57 10.78 -11.23
CA ARG A 11 7.30 10.71 -10.51
C ARG A 11 7.17 9.38 -9.75
N LEU A 12 7.53 8.29 -10.40
CA LEU A 12 7.54 6.96 -9.78
C LEU A 12 8.63 6.83 -8.72
N ASP A 13 9.81 7.39 -8.95
CA ASP A 13 10.87 7.39 -7.94
C ASP A 13 10.40 8.03 -6.63
N ARG A 14 9.66 9.13 -6.69
CA ARG A 14 9.11 9.78 -5.49
C ARG A 14 8.10 8.90 -4.76
N VAL A 15 7.25 8.20 -5.51
CA VAL A 15 6.27 7.27 -4.93
C VAL A 15 6.97 6.10 -4.24
N VAL A 16 7.95 5.49 -4.90
CA VAL A 16 8.72 4.37 -4.34
C VAL A 16 9.46 4.80 -3.08
N GLN A 17 10.13 5.94 -3.12
CA GLN A 17 10.84 6.48 -1.96
C GLN A 17 9.90 6.74 -0.79
N LEU A 18 8.70 7.28 -1.06
CA LEU A 18 7.69 7.45 -0.02
C LEU A 18 7.29 6.11 0.59
N PHE A 19 6.87 5.15 -0.22
CA PHE A 19 6.37 3.86 0.26
C PHE A 19 7.42 3.09 1.07
N GLU A 20 8.65 3.01 0.55
CA GLU A 20 9.72 2.23 1.18
C GLU A 20 10.31 2.91 2.42
N SER A 21 10.07 4.21 2.60
CA SER A 21 10.56 4.99 3.74
C SER A 21 9.51 5.29 4.81
N LEU A 22 8.26 4.81 4.63
CA LEU A 22 7.20 5.03 5.62
C LEU A 22 7.52 4.33 6.93
N ALA A 23 7.36 5.08 8.02
CA ALA A 23 7.53 4.57 9.38
C ALA A 23 6.41 5.10 10.28
N PRO A 24 6.12 4.42 11.41
CA PRO A 24 5.13 4.90 12.37
C PRO A 24 5.45 6.32 12.86
N GLY A 25 4.46 7.21 12.79
CA GLY A 25 4.59 8.59 13.25
C GLY A 25 5.09 9.60 12.21
N ASP A 26 5.64 9.13 11.09
CA ASP A 26 6.19 10.00 10.03
C ASP A 26 5.12 10.83 9.29
N LEU A 27 3.89 10.35 9.27
CA LEU A 27 2.81 10.92 8.48
C LEU A 27 1.97 11.98 9.22
N ALA A 28 2.23 12.20 10.50
CA ALA A 28 1.60 13.27 11.26
C ALA A 28 1.93 14.66 10.68
N ALA A 29 3.05 14.79 9.96
CA ALA A 29 3.37 15.97 9.18
C ALA A 29 2.94 15.74 7.72
N ALA A 30 1.80 16.30 7.33
CA ALA A 30 1.26 16.23 5.96
C ALA A 30 2.26 16.64 4.85
N GLY A 31 3.40 17.22 5.22
CA GLY A 31 4.43 17.67 4.29
C GLY A 31 5.06 16.57 3.44
N ARG A 32 5.19 15.36 3.95
CA ARG A 32 5.75 14.25 3.16
C ARG A 32 4.81 13.79 2.05
N LEU A 33 3.51 13.73 2.33
CA LEU A 33 2.51 13.36 1.33
C LEU A 33 2.32 14.45 0.27
N ALA A 34 2.39 15.72 0.65
CA ALA A 34 2.20 16.86 -0.26
C ALA A 34 3.20 16.90 -1.41
N GLY A 35 4.39 16.34 -1.24
CA GLY A 35 5.38 16.21 -2.31
C GLY A 35 5.05 15.14 -3.35
N VAL A 36 4.21 14.18 -3.00
CA VAL A 36 3.87 13.01 -3.84
C VAL A 36 2.42 13.04 -4.30
N TYR A 37 1.49 13.40 -3.43
CA TYR A 37 0.05 13.44 -3.71
C TYR A 37 -0.45 14.85 -3.92
N HIS A 38 -1.34 15.01 -4.90
CA HIS A 38 -2.09 16.23 -5.10
C HIS A 38 -3.00 16.51 -3.88
N PRO A 39 -3.25 17.80 -3.50
CA PRO A 39 -4.12 18.11 -2.37
C PRO A 39 -5.52 17.51 -2.45
N GLN A 40 -6.04 17.26 -3.65
CA GLN A 40 -7.34 16.66 -3.91
C GLN A 40 -7.26 15.18 -4.29
N ALA A 41 -6.13 14.52 -4.04
CA ALA A 41 -5.93 13.12 -4.40
C ALA A 41 -6.99 12.22 -3.79
N ARG A 42 -7.40 11.22 -4.57
CA ARG A 42 -8.29 10.15 -4.13
C ARG A 42 -7.48 8.90 -3.82
N PHE A 43 -7.87 8.23 -2.76
CA PHE A 43 -7.29 6.96 -2.35
C PHE A 43 -8.39 5.94 -2.13
N LYS A 44 -8.20 4.75 -2.66
CA LYS A 44 -9.09 3.62 -2.43
C LYS A 44 -8.30 2.34 -2.17
N ASP A 45 -8.72 1.60 -1.17
CA ASP A 45 -8.27 0.23 -0.90
C ASP A 45 -9.49 -0.67 -0.63
N PRO A 46 -9.33 -1.97 -0.28
CA PRO A 46 -10.46 -2.84 0.02
C PRO A 46 -11.37 -2.38 1.17
N PHE A 47 -10.90 -1.51 2.06
CA PHE A 47 -11.63 -1.06 3.24
C PHE A 47 -12.00 0.43 3.22
N ASN A 48 -11.30 1.24 2.44
CA ASN A 48 -11.36 2.69 2.52
C ASN A 48 -11.55 3.32 1.13
N GLU A 49 -12.26 4.43 1.09
CA GLU A 49 -12.33 5.32 -0.05
C GLU A 49 -12.39 6.75 0.46
N VAL A 50 -11.34 7.52 0.23
CA VAL A 50 -11.19 8.87 0.80
C VAL A 50 -10.63 9.85 -0.23
N GLN A 51 -10.72 11.13 0.08
CA GLN A 51 -10.16 12.22 -0.70
C GLN A 51 -9.44 13.22 0.19
N GLY A 52 -8.29 13.69 -0.26
CA GLY A 52 -7.50 14.72 0.41
C GLY A 52 -6.34 14.17 1.24
N LEU A 53 -5.31 14.99 1.41
CA LEU A 53 -4.06 14.60 2.08
C LEU A 53 -4.26 14.16 3.53
N ALA A 54 -5.09 14.89 4.28
CA ALA A 54 -5.32 14.57 5.69
C ALA A 54 -5.99 13.20 5.87
N ALA A 55 -6.96 12.86 5.01
CA ALA A 55 -7.65 11.59 5.05
C ALA A 55 -6.72 10.43 4.63
N ILE A 56 -5.90 10.64 3.61
CA ILE A 56 -4.90 9.65 3.16
C ILE A 56 -3.86 9.42 4.25
N ALA A 57 -3.35 10.50 4.85
CA ALA A 57 -2.39 10.41 5.96
C ALA A 57 -2.96 9.63 7.15
N ALA A 58 -4.23 9.84 7.47
CA ALA A 58 -4.90 9.14 8.56
C ALA A 58 -4.98 7.62 8.33
N ILE A 59 -5.23 7.18 7.09
CA ILE A 59 -5.27 5.75 6.73
C ILE A 59 -3.89 5.12 6.92
N PHE A 60 -2.85 5.70 6.36
CA PHE A 60 -1.48 5.19 6.50
C PHE A 60 -1.03 5.20 7.97
N ASP A 61 -1.29 6.27 8.69
CA ASP A 61 -0.93 6.39 10.10
C ASP A 61 -1.60 5.32 10.96
N HIS A 62 -2.91 5.09 10.76
CA HIS A 62 -3.64 4.03 11.45
C HIS A 62 -3.05 2.65 11.16
N MET A 63 -2.77 2.35 9.91
CA MET A 63 -2.18 1.09 9.49
C MET A 63 -0.81 0.88 10.14
N PHE A 64 0.06 1.87 10.09
CA PHE A 64 1.41 1.80 10.64
C PHE A 64 1.45 1.74 12.18
N LYS A 65 0.49 2.36 12.86
CA LYS A 65 0.36 2.28 14.33
C LYS A 65 -0.22 0.95 14.80
N SER A 66 -1.08 0.34 13.99
CA SER A 66 -1.78 -0.91 14.35
C SER A 66 -0.93 -2.17 14.20
N LEU A 67 0.21 -2.08 13.54
CA LEU A 67 1.05 -3.22 13.20
C LEU A 67 2.47 -3.04 13.75
N ALA A 68 3.16 -4.15 13.99
CA ALA A 68 4.56 -4.13 14.40
C ALA A 68 5.48 -4.28 13.17
N ALA A 69 6.54 -3.46 13.13
CA ALA A 69 7.54 -3.44 12.06
C ALA A 69 6.95 -3.40 10.63
N PRO A 70 5.98 -2.53 10.34
CA PRO A 70 5.37 -2.46 9.01
C PRO A 70 6.37 -1.91 7.98
N ARG A 71 6.41 -2.54 6.80
CA ARG A 71 7.34 -2.14 5.75
C ARG A 71 6.81 -2.51 4.37
N PHE A 72 6.82 -1.55 3.44
CA PHE A 72 6.62 -1.81 2.02
C PHE A 72 7.93 -2.12 1.30
N VAL A 73 7.87 -3.09 0.40
CA VAL A 73 8.93 -3.40 -0.56
C VAL A 73 8.32 -3.39 -1.95
N VAL A 74 8.75 -2.47 -2.80
CA VAL A 74 8.27 -2.39 -4.18
C VAL A 74 8.99 -3.44 -5.03
N ILE A 75 8.21 -4.25 -5.74
CA ILE A 75 8.71 -5.40 -6.50
C ILE A 75 8.87 -5.04 -7.97
N SER A 76 7.84 -4.47 -8.60
CA SER A 76 7.86 -4.12 -10.01
C SER A 76 7.12 -2.80 -10.27
N LEU A 77 7.49 -2.16 -11.37
CA LEU A 77 6.96 -0.87 -11.80
C LEU A 77 6.71 -0.89 -13.30
N VAL A 78 5.55 -0.37 -13.70
CA VAL A 78 5.21 -0.15 -15.11
C VAL A 78 4.54 1.22 -15.21
N ALA A 79 4.94 2.04 -16.15
CA ALA A 79 4.32 3.33 -16.44
C ALA A 79 4.05 3.51 -17.92
N ALA A 80 2.93 4.14 -18.23
CA ALA A 80 2.55 4.54 -19.58
C ALA A 80 1.79 5.88 -19.50
N GLY A 81 2.36 6.93 -20.06
CA GLY A 81 1.79 8.28 -19.97
C GLY A 81 1.66 8.74 -18.52
N ASP A 82 0.46 9.12 -18.10
CA ASP A 82 0.16 9.56 -16.75
C ASP A 82 -0.40 8.45 -15.84
N GLU A 83 -0.34 7.21 -16.29
CA GLU A 83 -0.71 6.05 -15.49
C GLU A 83 0.51 5.24 -15.09
N ALA A 84 0.44 4.65 -13.91
CA ALA A 84 1.46 3.73 -13.44
C ALA A 84 0.83 2.59 -12.63
N PHE A 85 1.46 1.43 -12.71
CA PHE A 85 1.17 0.28 -11.86
C PHE A 85 2.44 -0.13 -11.15
N LEU A 86 2.30 -0.47 -9.89
CA LEU A 86 3.39 -1.05 -9.12
C LEU A 86 2.88 -2.23 -8.31
N THR A 87 3.70 -3.24 -8.16
CA THR A 87 3.45 -4.35 -7.25
C THR A 87 4.35 -4.21 -6.03
N TRP A 88 3.86 -4.65 -4.89
CA TRP A 88 4.56 -4.52 -3.63
C TRP A 88 4.26 -5.68 -2.68
N ASP A 89 5.19 -5.91 -1.77
CA ASP A 89 5.00 -6.71 -0.58
C ASP A 89 4.89 -5.78 0.63
N PHE A 90 3.86 -5.97 1.42
CA PHE A 90 3.72 -5.32 2.70
C PHE A 90 3.99 -6.33 3.82
N ASN A 91 5.11 -6.16 4.48
CA ASN A 91 5.58 -7.03 5.54
C ASN A 91 5.28 -6.41 6.90
N PHE A 92 4.77 -7.21 7.83
CA PHE A 92 4.47 -6.76 9.19
C PHE A 92 4.46 -7.93 10.17
N GLN A 93 4.47 -7.60 11.46
CA GLN A 93 4.30 -8.56 12.54
C GLN A 93 3.04 -8.22 13.34
N ARG A 94 2.42 -9.22 13.93
CA ARG A 94 1.31 -8.99 14.85
C ARG A 94 1.83 -8.36 16.13
N PRO A 95 1.17 -7.31 16.66
CA PRO A 95 1.51 -6.75 17.97
C PRO A 95 1.50 -7.83 19.06
N GLY A 96 2.56 -7.91 19.86
CA GLY A 96 2.68 -8.88 20.95
C GLY A 96 3.08 -10.31 20.55
N LYS A 97 3.23 -10.61 19.26
CA LYS A 97 3.67 -11.92 18.74
C LYS A 97 4.78 -11.73 17.70
N ALA A 98 5.96 -11.39 18.15
CA ALA A 98 7.10 -11.02 17.29
C ALA A 98 7.76 -12.19 16.53
N THR A 99 7.13 -13.37 16.43
CA THR A 99 7.77 -14.58 15.94
C THR A 99 7.59 -14.90 14.47
N ALA A 100 6.65 -14.22 13.77
CA ALA A 100 6.43 -14.48 12.34
C ALA A 100 6.12 -13.18 11.61
N THR A 101 6.85 -12.93 10.54
CA THR A 101 6.52 -11.87 9.57
C THR A 101 5.40 -12.35 8.66
N LEU A 102 4.33 -11.57 8.57
CA LEU A 102 3.27 -11.76 7.59
C LEU A 102 3.53 -10.87 6.39
N THR A 103 3.15 -11.33 5.21
CA THR A 103 3.30 -10.59 3.97
C THR A 103 1.95 -10.49 3.26
N ILE A 104 1.58 -9.29 2.86
CA ILE A 104 0.47 -9.04 1.94
C ILE A 104 1.06 -8.65 0.60
N HIS A 105 0.68 -9.39 -0.45
CA HIS A 105 1.02 -9.06 -1.83
C HIS A 105 -0.07 -8.19 -2.42
N GLY A 106 0.32 -7.07 -3.03
CA GLY A 106 -0.64 -6.16 -3.62
C GLY A 106 -0.08 -5.38 -4.79
N ALA A 107 -0.96 -4.58 -5.38
CA ALA A 107 -0.63 -3.69 -6.47
C ALA A 107 -1.33 -2.35 -6.28
N SER A 108 -0.70 -1.29 -6.75
CA SER A 108 -1.30 0.05 -6.78
C SER A 108 -1.42 0.53 -8.22
N HIS A 109 -2.56 1.11 -8.53
CA HIS A 109 -2.81 1.82 -9.77
C HIS A 109 -2.83 3.32 -9.49
N LEU A 110 -1.96 4.06 -10.17
CA LEU A 110 -1.76 5.49 -9.97
C LEU A 110 -2.10 6.26 -11.22
N HIS A 111 -2.74 7.43 -11.03
CA HIS A 111 -2.84 8.47 -12.05
C HIS A 111 -2.12 9.73 -11.57
N PHE A 112 -1.27 10.28 -12.42
CA PHE A 112 -0.55 11.53 -12.15
C PHE A 112 -1.28 12.73 -12.75
N GLY A 113 -1.30 13.83 -12.00
CA GLY A 113 -1.77 15.12 -12.51
C GLY A 113 -0.72 15.84 -13.36
N ALA A 114 -1.11 16.97 -13.93
CA ALA A 114 -0.24 17.81 -14.74
C ALA A 114 1.00 18.30 -13.99
N ASP A 115 0.93 18.43 -12.67
CA ASP A 115 2.06 18.85 -11.83
C ASP A 115 2.97 17.67 -11.41
N GLY A 116 2.70 16.45 -11.89
CA GLY A 116 3.47 15.25 -11.58
C GLY A 116 3.14 14.61 -10.23
N ARG A 117 2.13 15.10 -9.50
CA ARG A 117 1.67 14.49 -8.26
C ARG A 117 0.53 13.51 -8.52
N VAL A 118 0.40 12.52 -7.65
CA VAL A 118 -0.66 11.50 -7.72
C VAL A 118 -2.02 12.14 -7.49
N LEU A 119 -2.93 12.01 -8.46
CA LEU A 119 -4.34 12.41 -8.36
C LEU A 119 -5.22 11.28 -7.87
N SER A 120 -4.90 10.05 -8.21
CA SER A 120 -5.68 8.87 -7.87
C SER A 120 -4.74 7.71 -7.55
N HIS A 121 -5.00 7.04 -6.43
CA HIS A 121 -4.26 5.89 -5.96
C HIS A 121 -5.28 4.82 -5.56
N ARG A 122 -5.26 3.69 -6.22
CA ARG A 122 -6.09 2.54 -5.84
C ARG A 122 -5.23 1.32 -5.59
N ASP A 123 -5.40 0.73 -4.41
CA ASP A 123 -4.75 -0.52 -4.02
C ASP A 123 -5.66 -1.70 -4.33
N TYR A 124 -5.05 -2.72 -4.93
CA TYR A 124 -5.68 -4.01 -5.20
C TYR A 124 -4.92 -5.11 -4.47
N TRP A 125 -5.60 -5.78 -3.57
CA TRP A 125 -5.09 -6.99 -2.93
C TRP A 125 -6.25 -7.86 -2.46
N ASP A 126 -6.04 -9.15 -2.45
CA ASP A 126 -7.06 -10.11 -2.06
C ASP A 126 -7.12 -10.22 -0.54
N THR A 127 -8.09 -9.54 0.07
CA THR A 127 -8.30 -9.58 1.51
C THR A 127 -8.65 -10.97 2.04
N ALA A 128 -9.34 -11.78 1.25
CA ALA A 128 -9.68 -13.14 1.65
C ALA A 128 -8.42 -14.02 1.74
N GLU A 129 -7.58 -13.97 0.71
CA GLU A 129 -6.34 -14.75 0.68
C GLU A 129 -5.28 -14.19 1.63
N GLU A 130 -5.05 -12.87 1.58
CA GLU A 130 -3.91 -12.24 2.24
C GLU A 130 -4.17 -11.95 3.72
N LEU A 131 -5.42 -11.77 4.12
CA LEU A 131 -5.77 -11.42 5.50
C LEU A 131 -6.66 -12.46 6.17
N TYR A 132 -7.84 -12.72 5.63
CA TYR A 132 -8.84 -13.54 6.31
C TYR A 132 -8.46 -15.02 6.40
N GLU A 133 -7.81 -15.57 5.39
CA GLU A 133 -7.30 -16.94 5.43
C GLU A 133 -6.23 -17.18 6.51
N LYS A 134 -5.54 -16.12 6.92
CA LYS A 134 -4.48 -16.14 7.94
C LYS A 134 -5.03 -16.04 9.36
N LEU A 135 -6.32 -15.73 9.54
CA LEU A 135 -6.98 -15.70 10.83
C LEU A 135 -7.56 -17.10 11.17
N PRO A 136 -7.47 -17.56 12.44
CA PRO A 136 -7.76 -18.96 12.78
C PRO A 136 -9.17 -19.45 12.38
N LEU A 137 -10.23 -18.69 12.72
CA LEU A 137 -11.61 -19.10 12.45
C LEU A 137 -12.13 -18.55 11.11
N ILE A 138 -11.96 -17.26 10.89
CA ILE A 138 -12.39 -16.60 9.64
C ILE A 138 -11.58 -17.14 8.46
N GLY A 139 -10.30 -17.41 8.66
CA GLY A 139 -9.44 -18.01 7.65
C GLY A 139 -9.96 -19.38 7.20
N ALA A 140 -10.40 -20.25 8.14
CA ALA A 140 -10.95 -21.54 7.79
C ALA A 140 -12.25 -21.41 6.97
N LEU A 141 -13.15 -20.50 7.35
CA LEU A 141 -14.37 -20.21 6.61
C LEU A 141 -14.08 -19.70 5.20
N MET A 142 -13.14 -18.75 5.07
CA MET A 142 -12.78 -18.18 3.78
C MET A 142 -12.12 -19.21 2.85
N ARG A 143 -11.26 -20.06 3.37
CA ARG A 143 -10.67 -21.18 2.61
C ARG A 143 -11.75 -22.15 2.13
N TRP A 144 -12.75 -22.44 2.98
CA TRP A 144 -13.87 -23.32 2.62
C TRP A 144 -14.73 -22.70 1.49
N LEU A 145 -15.09 -21.41 1.60
CA LEU A 145 -15.85 -20.69 0.57
C LEU A 145 -15.09 -20.66 -0.77
N LYS A 146 -13.79 -20.39 -0.73
CA LYS A 146 -12.92 -20.36 -1.91
C LYS A 146 -12.91 -21.72 -2.64
N ARG A 147 -12.84 -22.82 -1.89
CA ARG A 147 -12.91 -24.17 -2.48
C ARG A 147 -14.25 -24.44 -3.15
N ARG A 148 -15.34 -23.93 -2.61
CA ARG A 148 -16.67 -24.10 -3.20
C ARG A 148 -16.92 -23.23 -4.43
N ALA A 149 -16.36 -22.04 -4.46
CA ALA A 149 -16.51 -21.13 -5.58
C ALA A 149 -15.63 -21.51 -6.79
N GLY A 150 -14.60 -22.31 -6.58
CA GLY A 150 -13.66 -22.75 -7.62
C GLY A 150 -14.00 -24.09 -8.28
N SER A 151 -15.16 -24.67 -8.00
CA SER A 151 -15.62 -25.93 -8.57
C SER A 151 -16.69 -25.73 -9.64
#